data_1731ef3b87c771119e41b9e3733f5653
#
_entry.id   1731ef3b87c771119e41b9e3733f5653
#
_cell.length_a   1.000
_cell.length_b   1.000
_cell.length_c   1.000
_cell.angle_alpha   90.00
_cell.angle_beta   90.00
_cell.angle_gamma   90.00
#
_symmetry.space_group_name_H-M   'P 1'
#
loop_
_entity.id
_entity.type
_entity.pdbx_description
1 polymer ?
#
loop_
_entity_poly.entity_id
_entity_poly.type
_entity_poly.pdbx_seq_one_letter_code
_entity_poly.pdbx_strand_id
1 'polypeptide(L)'
;EGSFTNGIEGPATDFEGNIYAVNFEEEGTIGRVTPEGKSSIFIKLPNGSIGNGIRFGEKYQMFIADFTNHNILEIDLRTKKLTVFAHETNANQPNDITVLRKNIVFASDPKWSDSTGQLWKITKEKGVELLEKNMGTTNGIEVNPEGTKLYVNESIQRKIWVYDITENGNIQNKKLFYAFEDFGLDGMRTDKKGVLYVCRYGKGTLVLISPRGKFIKEIALKGKKPSNLTFSNDFKRCFVTLADRGAIEVIDL
;
A
#
# COMPACT_ATOMS: atom_id res chain seq x y z
N GLU A 1 13.40 13.91 -9.03
CA GLU A 1 13.74 12.66 -9.74
C GLU A 1 15.06 12.10 -9.20
N GLY A 2 15.14 10.75 -9.11
CA GLY A 2 16.37 10.08 -8.69
C GLY A 2 16.71 10.19 -7.20
N SER A 3 15.81 10.66 -6.36
CA SER A 3 16.02 10.65 -4.90
C SER A 3 15.68 9.30 -4.28
N PHE A 4 14.90 8.48 -4.97
CA PHE A 4 14.56 7.13 -4.59
C PHE A 4 15.11 6.14 -5.61
N THR A 5 15.26 4.90 -5.21
CA THR A 5 15.60 3.81 -6.14
C THR A 5 14.39 3.43 -7.01
N ASN A 6 14.58 2.54 -7.97
CA ASN A 6 13.49 1.98 -8.76
C ASN A 6 12.52 1.09 -7.94
N GLY A 7 12.86 0.83 -6.69
CA GLY A 7 12.01 0.15 -5.72
C GLY A 7 11.16 1.09 -4.86
N ILE A 8 11.00 2.37 -5.25
CA ILE A 8 10.12 3.30 -4.52
C ILE A 8 8.71 2.76 -4.43
N GLU A 9 8.18 2.66 -3.19
CA GLU A 9 6.87 2.10 -2.87
C GLU A 9 6.30 2.71 -1.59
N GLY A 10 5.09 2.31 -1.27
CA GLY A 10 4.43 2.51 0.01
C GLY A 10 4.29 3.96 0.46
N PRO A 11 3.89 4.91 -0.39
CA PRO A 11 3.77 6.29 0.05
C PRO A 11 2.66 6.42 1.11
N ALA A 12 2.97 7.15 2.18
CA ALA A 12 2.01 7.46 3.24
C ALA A 12 2.23 8.89 3.74
N THR A 13 1.15 9.62 4.01
CA THR A 13 1.19 11.00 4.49
C THR A 13 0.85 11.04 5.97
N ASP A 14 1.69 11.64 6.81
CA ASP A 14 1.41 11.85 8.23
C ASP A 14 0.49 13.06 8.47
N PHE A 15 0.11 13.27 9.74
CA PHE A 15 -0.77 14.38 10.12
C PHE A 15 -0.14 15.77 9.95
N GLU A 16 1.19 15.86 9.84
CA GLU A 16 1.92 17.11 9.57
C GLU A 16 2.05 17.39 8.07
N GLY A 17 1.66 16.42 7.22
CA GLY A 17 1.75 16.52 5.77
C GLY A 17 3.09 16.05 5.20
N ASN A 18 3.95 15.42 6.00
CA ASN A 18 5.13 14.77 5.48
C ASN A 18 4.74 13.50 4.75
N ILE A 19 5.42 13.23 3.63
CA ILE A 19 5.24 12.01 2.85
C ILE A 19 6.41 11.07 3.16
N TYR A 20 6.09 9.83 3.47
CA TYR A 20 7.08 8.76 3.64
C TYR A 20 6.96 7.79 2.47
N ALA A 21 8.10 7.26 2.01
CA ALA A 21 8.15 6.20 1.02
C ALA A 21 9.42 5.36 1.23
N VAL A 22 9.39 4.11 0.80
CA VAL A 22 10.53 3.19 0.94
C VAL A 22 11.61 3.45 -0.10
N ASN A 23 12.83 2.98 0.20
CA ASN A 23 13.97 2.93 -0.71
C ASN A 23 14.47 4.31 -1.19
N PHE A 24 14.62 5.25 -0.25
CA PHE A 24 15.22 6.56 -0.48
C PHE A 24 16.74 6.42 -0.56
N GLU A 25 17.34 6.87 -1.67
CA GLU A 25 18.77 6.76 -2.01
C GLU A 25 19.28 5.31 -2.13
N GLU A 26 18.94 4.42 -1.22
CA GLU A 26 19.31 3.02 -1.18
C GLU A 26 18.17 2.13 -0.68
N GLU A 27 18.21 0.83 -1.01
CA GLU A 27 17.26 -0.15 -0.48
C GLU A 27 17.36 -0.29 1.05
N GLY A 28 16.26 -0.65 1.70
CA GLY A 28 16.20 -0.79 3.16
C GLY A 28 16.13 0.53 3.91
N THR A 29 15.80 1.63 3.25
CA THR A 29 15.58 2.92 3.88
C THR A 29 14.13 3.38 3.76
N ILE A 30 13.71 4.23 4.68
CA ILE A 30 12.49 5.03 4.56
C ILE A 30 12.89 6.49 4.37
N GLY A 31 12.45 7.09 3.26
CA GLY A 31 12.59 8.52 3.03
C GLY A 31 11.42 9.30 3.61
N ARG A 32 11.67 10.56 3.97
CA ARG A 32 10.66 11.55 4.33
C ARG A 32 10.79 12.77 3.43
N VAL A 33 9.68 13.23 2.90
CA VAL A 33 9.58 14.48 2.13
C VAL A 33 8.65 15.43 2.88
N THR A 34 9.13 16.62 3.23
CA THR A 34 8.33 17.64 3.94
C THR A 34 7.34 18.33 2.99
N PRO A 35 6.33 19.05 3.51
CA PRO A 35 5.40 19.83 2.68
C PRO A 35 6.09 20.84 1.75
N GLU A 36 7.28 21.33 2.12
CA GLU A 36 8.11 22.23 1.31
C GLU A 36 8.97 21.50 0.24
N GLY A 37 8.86 20.16 0.17
CA GLY A 37 9.57 19.33 -0.80
C GLY A 37 11.00 18.95 -0.40
N LYS A 38 11.41 19.17 0.85
CA LYS A 38 12.74 18.73 1.34
C LYS A 38 12.70 17.24 1.67
N SER A 39 13.59 16.48 1.05
CA SER A 39 13.73 15.04 1.26
C SER A 39 14.93 14.69 2.14
N SER A 40 14.80 13.63 2.93
CA SER A 40 15.88 13.09 3.76
C SER A 40 15.57 11.64 4.14
N ILE A 41 16.60 10.87 4.51
CA ILE A 41 16.41 9.57 5.15
C ILE A 41 15.71 9.79 6.50
N PHE A 42 14.58 9.12 6.70
CA PHE A 42 13.89 9.08 8.00
C PHE A 42 14.49 8.03 8.92
N ILE A 43 14.68 6.81 8.39
CA ILE A 43 15.27 5.67 9.12
C ILE A 43 15.84 4.65 8.14
N LYS A 44 16.89 3.94 8.58
CA LYS A 44 17.36 2.70 7.94
C LYS A 44 16.75 1.51 8.65
N LEU A 45 16.21 0.57 7.88
CA LEU A 45 15.64 -0.67 8.39
C LEU A 45 16.75 -1.64 8.79
N PRO A 46 16.58 -2.41 9.88
CA PRO A 46 17.62 -3.31 10.37
C PRO A 46 17.67 -4.64 9.60
N ASN A 47 18.79 -5.35 9.74
CA ASN A 47 18.93 -6.77 9.40
C ASN A 47 18.57 -7.14 7.96
N GLY A 48 18.83 -6.26 7.00
CA GLY A 48 18.51 -6.51 5.59
C GLY A 48 17.01 -6.41 5.26
N SER A 49 16.20 -5.84 6.15
CA SER A 49 14.80 -5.54 5.86
C SER A 49 14.68 -4.56 4.71
N ILE A 50 13.81 -4.86 3.77
CA ILE A 50 13.40 -3.95 2.71
C ILE A 50 11.89 -3.76 2.82
N GLY A 51 11.48 -2.51 3.06
CA GLY A 51 10.07 -2.14 3.17
C GLY A 51 9.39 -2.10 1.81
N ASN A 52 8.07 -2.31 1.81
CA ASN A 52 7.21 -2.07 0.66
C ASN A 52 6.04 -1.16 1.04
N GLY A 53 4.87 -1.68 1.41
CA GLY A 53 3.75 -0.84 1.83
C GLY A 53 3.99 -0.14 3.17
N ILE A 54 3.64 1.15 3.27
CA ILE A 54 3.61 1.92 4.53
C ILE A 54 2.18 2.36 4.80
N ARG A 55 1.73 2.26 6.07
CA ARG A 55 0.48 2.83 6.57
C ARG A 55 0.65 3.41 7.95
N PHE A 56 -0.12 4.43 8.24
CA PHE A 56 -0.24 4.93 9.60
C PHE A 56 -1.38 4.22 10.33
N GLY A 57 -1.11 3.81 11.56
CA GLY A 57 -2.08 3.33 12.52
C GLY A 57 -2.59 4.46 13.42
N GLU A 58 -3.02 4.09 14.62
CA GLU A 58 -3.46 5.07 15.61
C GLU A 58 -2.29 5.90 16.14
N LYS A 59 -2.56 7.18 16.39
CA LYS A 59 -1.60 8.15 16.95
C LYS A 59 -0.34 8.30 16.07
N TYR A 60 0.81 7.84 16.59
CA TYR A 60 2.13 8.02 15.98
C TYR A 60 2.71 6.71 15.43
N GLN A 61 1.88 5.70 15.22
CA GLN A 61 2.31 4.41 14.72
C GLN A 61 2.42 4.41 13.20
N MET A 62 3.52 3.92 12.69
CA MET A 62 3.75 3.63 11.28
C MET A 62 3.96 2.12 11.14
N PHE A 63 3.19 1.47 10.28
CA PHE A 63 3.37 0.07 9.92
C PHE A 63 4.03 -0.04 8.55
N ILE A 64 4.92 -1.02 8.40
CA ILE A 64 5.66 -1.27 7.17
C ILE A 64 5.62 -2.77 6.86
N ALA A 65 5.24 -3.13 5.65
CA ALA A 65 5.45 -4.48 5.14
C ALA A 65 6.93 -4.67 4.82
N ASP A 66 7.59 -5.61 5.50
CA ASP A 66 8.98 -6.00 5.26
C ASP A 66 8.98 -7.29 4.45
N PHE A 67 9.16 -7.14 3.15
CA PHE A 67 8.99 -8.26 2.24
C PHE A 67 10.17 -9.24 2.25
N THR A 68 11.35 -8.83 2.70
CA THR A 68 12.54 -9.69 2.75
C THR A 68 12.57 -10.59 3.98
N ASN A 69 12.10 -10.10 5.13
CA ASN A 69 12.13 -10.85 6.38
C ASN A 69 10.73 -11.30 6.86
N HIS A 70 9.70 -11.17 6.02
CA HIS A 70 8.32 -11.61 6.26
C HIS A 70 7.72 -11.00 7.54
N ASN A 71 8.05 -9.73 7.81
CA ASN A 71 7.56 -9.01 8.97
C ASN A 71 6.50 -7.97 8.60
N ILE A 72 5.70 -7.61 9.57
CA ILE A 72 5.12 -6.28 9.67
C ILE A 72 5.91 -5.54 10.75
N LEU A 73 6.60 -4.49 10.36
CA LEU A 73 7.35 -3.63 11.27
C LEU A 73 6.45 -2.52 11.79
N GLU A 74 6.70 -2.09 13.03
CA GLU A 74 6.06 -0.93 13.66
C GLU A 74 7.12 0.09 14.07
N ILE A 75 6.89 1.36 13.73
CA ILE A 75 7.74 2.48 14.14
C ILE A 75 6.89 3.49 14.91
N ASP A 76 7.32 3.88 16.12
CA ASP A 76 6.81 5.08 16.79
C ASP A 76 7.50 6.31 16.19
N LEU A 77 6.74 7.18 15.54
CA LEU A 77 7.27 8.37 14.85
C LEU A 77 7.98 9.37 15.76
N ARG A 78 7.63 9.43 17.05
CA ARG A 78 8.20 10.39 18.01
C ARG A 78 9.57 9.95 18.48
N THR A 79 9.70 8.65 18.79
CA THR A 79 10.90 8.06 19.36
C THR A 79 11.79 7.40 18.30
N LYS A 80 11.27 7.17 17.11
CA LYS A 80 11.86 6.36 16.02
C LYS A 80 12.16 4.92 16.45
N LYS A 81 11.54 4.46 17.55
CA LYS A 81 11.70 3.08 17.98
C LYS A 81 11.01 2.15 16.98
N LEU A 82 11.80 1.25 16.41
CA LEU A 82 11.34 0.20 15.51
C LEU A 82 11.21 -1.11 16.28
N THR A 83 10.11 -1.82 16.06
CA THR A 83 9.83 -3.16 16.59
C THR A 83 9.21 -4.03 15.52
N VAL A 84 9.33 -5.34 15.65
CA VAL A 84 8.56 -6.29 14.85
C VAL A 84 7.16 -6.39 15.47
N PHE A 85 6.14 -5.93 14.74
CA PHE A 85 4.74 -6.04 15.15
C PHE A 85 4.23 -7.47 14.99
N ALA A 86 4.60 -8.11 13.87
CA ALA A 86 4.30 -9.51 13.60
C ALA A 86 5.32 -10.10 12.63
N HIS A 87 5.50 -11.43 12.71
CA HIS A 87 6.32 -12.22 11.80
C HIS A 87 5.55 -13.46 11.36
N GLU A 88 5.63 -13.82 10.08
CA GLU A 88 4.98 -15.02 9.52
C GLU A 88 5.93 -15.76 8.57
N THR A 89 6.44 -16.88 9.02
CA THR A 89 7.40 -17.71 8.25
C THR A 89 6.82 -18.28 6.96
N ASN A 90 5.50 -18.45 6.89
CA ASN A 90 4.82 -18.95 5.70
C ASN A 90 4.38 -17.83 4.74
N ALA A 91 4.68 -16.57 5.05
CA ALA A 91 4.49 -15.50 4.11
C ALA A 91 5.43 -15.67 2.93
N ASN A 92 4.96 -15.27 1.73
CA ASN A 92 5.82 -15.26 0.55
C ASN A 92 6.63 -13.96 0.52
N GLN A 93 5.91 -12.83 0.55
CA GLN A 93 6.48 -11.52 0.31
C GLN A 93 5.46 -10.44 0.70
N PRO A 94 5.24 -10.15 2.00
CA PRO A 94 4.31 -9.12 2.43
C PRO A 94 4.53 -7.84 1.61
N ASN A 95 3.54 -7.43 0.83
CA ASN A 95 3.69 -6.39 -0.18
C ASN A 95 3.03 -5.07 0.23
N ASP A 96 1.74 -4.91 0.03
CA ASP A 96 1.01 -3.73 0.50
C ASP A 96 0.19 -4.06 1.75
N ILE A 97 -0.05 -3.05 2.56
CA ILE A 97 -0.83 -3.18 3.79
C ILE A 97 -1.89 -2.09 3.86
N THR A 98 -2.96 -2.35 4.60
CA THR A 98 -3.93 -1.34 5.00
C THR A 98 -4.31 -1.53 6.45
N VAL A 99 -4.71 -0.46 7.12
CA VAL A 99 -5.01 -0.47 8.56
C VAL A 99 -6.49 -0.15 8.78
N LEU A 100 -7.19 -1.08 9.41
CA LEU A 100 -8.52 -0.89 9.95
C LEU A 100 -8.39 -0.36 11.40
N ARG A 101 -9.47 0.23 11.94
CA ARG A 101 -9.55 0.67 13.34
C ARG A 101 -8.97 -0.36 14.33
N LYS A 102 -8.46 0.10 15.47
CA LYS A 102 -7.81 -0.72 16.51
C LYS A 102 -6.53 -1.42 16.01
N ASN A 103 -5.86 -0.82 15.02
CA ASN A 103 -4.63 -1.34 14.44
C ASN A 103 -4.75 -2.80 13.93
N ILE A 104 -5.91 -3.18 13.39
CA ILE A 104 -6.01 -4.40 12.60
C ILE A 104 -5.35 -4.12 11.25
N VAL A 105 -4.26 -4.81 10.95
CA VAL A 105 -3.54 -4.68 9.69
C VAL A 105 -3.97 -5.80 8.75
N PHE A 106 -4.29 -5.47 7.50
CA PHE A 106 -4.41 -6.42 6.41
C PHE A 106 -3.19 -6.31 5.52
N ALA A 107 -2.66 -7.46 5.08
CA ALA A 107 -1.51 -7.52 4.19
C ALA A 107 -1.80 -8.39 2.97
N SER A 108 -1.42 -7.90 1.80
CA SER A 108 -1.31 -8.70 0.59
C SER A 108 0.05 -9.38 0.55
N ASP A 109 0.08 -10.60 0.05
CA ASP A 109 1.26 -11.46 0.07
C ASP A 109 1.38 -12.24 -1.25
N PRO A 110 1.94 -11.62 -2.29
CA PRO A 110 2.10 -12.27 -3.59
C PRO A 110 3.22 -13.31 -3.59
N LYS A 111 3.05 -14.32 -4.45
CA LYS A 111 4.10 -15.22 -4.89
C LYS A 111 4.29 -15.04 -6.40
N TRP A 112 5.18 -14.15 -6.77
CA TRP A 112 5.39 -13.73 -8.15
C TRP A 112 5.82 -14.89 -9.06
N SER A 113 6.63 -15.83 -8.55
CA SER A 113 7.11 -17.00 -9.30
C SER A 113 5.99 -17.87 -9.87
N ASP A 114 4.88 -17.97 -9.13
CA ASP A 114 3.76 -18.85 -9.46
C ASP A 114 2.52 -18.06 -9.91
N SER A 115 2.61 -16.73 -9.92
CA SER A 115 1.48 -15.82 -10.18
C SER A 115 0.29 -16.06 -9.23
N THR A 116 0.59 -16.39 -7.97
CA THR A 116 -0.39 -16.61 -6.89
C THR A 116 -0.20 -15.62 -5.75
N GLY A 117 -1.05 -15.71 -4.75
CA GLY A 117 -0.96 -14.87 -3.55
C GLY A 117 -1.95 -15.29 -2.47
N GLN A 118 -1.86 -14.60 -1.36
CA GLN A 118 -2.69 -14.81 -0.17
C GLN A 118 -2.92 -13.50 0.58
N LEU A 119 -3.83 -13.52 1.55
CA LEU A 119 -4.16 -12.39 2.40
C LEU A 119 -4.01 -12.75 3.86
N TRP A 120 -3.45 -11.83 4.62
CA TRP A 120 -3.26 -11.93 6.05
C TRP A 120 -4.03 -10.84 6.80
N LYS A 121 -4.54 -11.19 7.97
CA LYS A 121 -4.98 -10.27 9.01
C LYS A 121 -4.02 -10.37 10.18
N ILE A 122 -3.56 -9.23 10.67
CA ILE A 122 -2.59 -9.13 11.74
C ILE A 122 -3.15 -8.26 12.85
N THR A 123 -3.13 -8.76 14.07
CA THR A 123 -3.49 -8.03 15.28
C THR A 123 -2.44 -8.26 16.37
N LYS A 124 -2.35 -7.33 17.30
CA LYS A 124 -1.41 -7.48 18.42
C LYS A 124 -1.76 -8.66 19.32
N GLU A 125 -3.05 -8.94 19.47
CA GLU A 125 -3.56 -9.97 20.38
C GLU A 125 -3.43 -11.38 19.82
N LYS A 126 -3.69 -11.54 18.51
CA LYS A 126 -3.76 -12.86 17.87
C LYS A 126 -2.59 -13.16 16.94
N GLY A 127 -1.73 -12.17 16.70
CA GLY A 127 -0.64 -12.31 15.72
C GLY A 127 -1.18 -12.32 14.29
N VAL A 128 -0.72 -13.26 13.48
CA VAL A 128 -1.03 -13.38 12.05
C VAL A 128 -2.07 -14.46 11.82
N GLU A 129 -3.14 -14.12 11.10
CA GLU A 129 -4.23 -15.03 10.71
C GLU A 129 -4.35 -15.03 9.17
N LEU A 130 -4.28 -16.21 8.55
CA LEU A 130 -4.53 -16.36 7.11
C LEU A 130 -6.01 -16.16 6.82
N LEU A 131 -6.35 -15.17 5.97
CA LEU A 131 -7.72 -14.89 5.56
C LEU A 131 -8.11 -15.63 4.30
N GLU A 132 -7.24 -15.61 3.29
CA GLU A 132 -7.49 -16.30 2.02
C GLU A 132 -6.16 -16.72 1.38
N LYS A 133 -6.15 -17.88 0.73
CA LYS A 133 -5.03 -18.44 -0.03
C LYS A 133 -5.45 -18.78 -1.46
N ASN A 134 -4.46 -19.10 -2.30
CA ASN A 134 -4.68 -19.49 -3.69
C ASN A 134 -5.38 -18.40 -4.53
N MET A 135 -5.12 -17.15 -4.19
CA MET A 135 -5.49 -16.01 -5.02
C MET A 135 -4.53 -15.87 -6.21
N GLY A 136 -4.82 -14.95 -7.11
CA GLY A 136 -3.83 -14.46 -8.07
C GLY A 136 -2.71 -13.66 -7.39
N THR A 137 -1.89 -12.97 -8.14
CA THR A 137 -0.76 -12.18 -7.63
C THR A 137 -1.29 -10.96 -6.87
N THR A 138 -1.62 -11.14 -5.59
CA THR A 138 -2.14 -10.08 -4.73
C THR A 138 -1.15 -8.93 -4.60
N ASN A 139 -1.61 -7.69 -4.72
CA ASN A 139 -0.76 -6.50 -4.63
C ASN A 139 -1.49 -5.39 -3.85
N GLY A 140 -1.96 -4.33 -4.46
CA GLY A 140 -2.64 -3.25 -3.76
C GLY A 140 -3.80 -3.74 -2.89
N ILE A 141 -3.86 -3.25 -1.66
CA ILE A 141 -4.88 -3.59 -0.67
C ILE A 141 -5.35 -2.32 0.05
N GLU A 142 -6.67 -2.14 0.20
CA GLU A 142 -7.22 -0.92 0.79
C GLU A 142 -8.55 -1.15 1.48
N VAL A 143 -8.71 -0.57 2.66
CA VAL A 143 -9.99 -0.50 3.40
C VAL A 143 -10.72 0.79 3.01
N ASN A 144 -12.03 0.72 2.75
CA ASN A 144 -12.81 1.93 2.48
C ASN A 144 -12.89 2.84 3.72
N PRO A 145 -13.24 4.14 3.55
CA PRO A 145 -13.26 5.10 4.67
C PRO A 145 -14.16 4.68 5.84
N GLU A 146 -15.25 3.95 5.57
CA GLU A 146 -16.19 3.48 6.59
C GLU A 146 -15.66 2.24 7.35
N GLY A 147 -14.58 1.60 6.86
CA GLY A 147 -14.04 0.38 7.46
C GLY A 147 -14.93 -0.85 7.28
N THR A 148 -15.77 -0.87 6.25
CA THR A 148 -16.75 -1.94 5.98
C THR A 148 -16.42 -2.80 4.78
N LYS A 149 -15.50 -2.34 3.92
CA LYS A 149 -15.07 -3.03 2.71
C LYS A 149 -13.54 -3.13 2.65
N LEU A 150 -13.06 -4.26 2.16
CA LEU A 150 -11.66 -4.47 1.81
C LEU A 150 -11.58 -4.68 0.29
N TYR A 151 -10.75 -3.86 -0.37
CA TYR A 151 -10.40 -4.04 -1.77
C TYR A 151 -9.02 -4.69 -1.87
N VAL A 152 -8.88 -5.67 -2.75
CA VAL A 152 -7.61 -6.33 -3.04
C VAL A 152 -7.48 -6.50 -4.54
N ASN A 153 -6.37 -6.09 -5.12
CA ASN A 153 -6.12 -6.40 -6.52
C ASN A 153 -5.20 -7.59 -6.70
N GLU A 154 -5.35 -8.24 -7.84
CA GLU A 154 -4.46 -9.24 -8.40
C GLU A 154 -3.76 -8.61 -9.61
N SER A 155 -2.48 -8.31 -9.46
CA SER A 155 -1.71 -7.52 -10.42
C SER A 155 -1.69 -8.14 -11.82
N ILE A 156 -1.23 -9.40 -11.94
CA ILE A 156 -1.10 -10.12 -13.22
C ILE A 156 -2.47 -10.47 -13.79
N GLN A 157 -3.42 -10.84 -12.95
CA GLN A 157 -4.79 -11.21 -13.35
C GLN A 157 -5.65 -9.99 -13.64
N ARG A 158 -5.20 -8.78 -13.29
CA ARG A 158 -5.84 -7.49 -13.59
C ARG A 158 -7.26 -7.38 -13.04
N LYS A 159 -7.49 -7.94 -11.85
CA LYS A 159 -8.78 -7.95 -11.18
C LYS A 159 -8.70 -7.24 -9.85
N ILE A 160 -9.79 -6.60 -9.46
CA ILE A 160 -9.98 -6.05 -8.12
C ILE A 160 -11.15 -6.79 -7.49
N TRP A 161 -10.89 -7.38 -6.32
CA TRP A 161 -11.88 -8.02 -5.49
C TRP A 161 -12.35 -7.07 -4.39
N VAL A 162 -13.59 -7.21 -3.97
CA VAL A 162 -14.13 -6.53 -2.79
C VAL A 162 -14.72 -7.55 -1.84
N TYR A 163 -14.46 -7.35 -0.55
CA TYR A 163 -15.00 -8.15 0.55
C TYR A 163 -15.77 -7.25 1.51
N ASP A 164 -16.75 -7.81 2.20
CA ASP A 164 -17.32 -7.21 3.40
C ASP A 164 -16.40 -7.48 4.58
N ILE A 165 -16.19 -6.46 5.43
CA ILE A 165 -15.41 -6.58 6.67
C ILE A 165 -16.40 -6.68 7.84
N THR A 166 -16.25 -7.71 8.69
CA THR A 166 -17.00 -7.86 9.94
C THR A 166 -16.41 -6.98 11.05
N GLU A 167 -17.12 -6.81 12.16
CA GLU A 167 -16.63 -6.04 13.31
C GLU A 167 -15.29 -6.54 13.87
N ASN A 168 -15.02 -7.83 13.76
CA ASN A 168 -13.78 -8.47 14.21
C ASN A 168 -12.68 -8.48 13.12
N GLY A 169 -12.87 -7.77 12.01
CA GLY A 169 -11.91 -7.71 10.91
C GLY A 169 -11.83 -8.99 10.08
N ASN A 170 -12.80 -9.91 10.16
CA ASN A 170 -12.86 -11.02 9.21
C ASN A 170 -13.49 -10.55 7.90
N ILE A 171 -13.11 -11.20 6.79
CA ILE A 171 -13.64 -10.89 5.47
C ILE A 171 -14.66 -11.94 5.02
N GLN A 172 -15.65 -11.50 4.25
CA GLN A 172 -16.70 -12.37 3.70
C GLN A 172 -17.28 -11.78 2.40
N ASN A 173 -18.16 -12.51 1.74
CA ASN A 173 -18.91 -12.05 0.57
C ASN A 173 -18.01 -11.52 -0.58
N LYS A 174 -16.92 -12.25 -0.89
CA LYS A 174 -16.02 -11.90 -1.99
C LYS A 174 -16.78 -11.70 -3.30
N LYS A 175 -16.53 -10.57 -3.98
CA LYS A 175 -17.12 -10.26 -5.30
C LYS A 175 -16.07 -9.61 -6.18
N LEU A 176 -16.17 -9.84 -7.49
CA LEU A 176 -15.41 -9.06 -8.46
C LEU A 176 -15.92 -7.62 -8.44
N PHE A 177 -15.00 -6.68 -8.15
CA PHE A 177 -15.31 -5.25 -8.11
C PHE A 177 -15.07 -4.58 -9.46
N TYR A 178 -13.90 -4.88 -10.06
CA TYR A 178 -13.51 -4.36 -11.37
C TYR A 178 -12.49 -5.29 -12.04
N ALA A 179 -12.44 -5.27 -13.37
CA ALA A 179 -11.43 -5.97 -14.15
C ALA A 179 -10.92 -5.09 -15.30
N PHE A 180 -9.65 -5.23 -15.62
CA PHE A 180 -9.01 -4.53 -16.73
C PHE A 180 -8.55 -5.54 -17.79
N GLU A 181 -8.49 -5.10 -19.04
CA GLU A 181 -8.09 -5.94 -20.16
C GLU A 181 -6.57 -5.95 -20.36
N ASP A 182 -5.90 -4.84 -20.00
CA ASP A 182 -4.49 -4.60 -20.28
C ASP A 182 -3.69 -4.24 -19.00
N PHE A 183 -2.40 -4.24 -19.07
CA PHE A 183 -1.41 -3.84 -18.06
C PHE A 183 -1.69 -4.30 -16.62
N GLY A 184 -0.66 -4.28 -15.78
CA GLY A 184 -0.74 -4.68 -14.38
C GLY A 184 -1.44 -3.66 -13.49
N LEU A 185 -1.77 -4.14 -12.28
CA LEU A 185 -2.27 -3.31 -11.17
C LEU A 185 -1.20 -3.29 -10.08
N ASP A 186 -1.08 -2.16 -9.39
CA ASP A 186 -0.19 -2.01 -8.25
C ASP A 186 -0.95 -1.38 -7.07
N GLY A 187 -0.37 -0.49 -6.30
CA GLY A 187 -1.01 0.10 -5.13
C GLY A 187 -2.35 0.78 -5.43
N MET A 188 -3.20 0.84 -4.42
CA MET A 188 -4.53 1.47 -4.46
C MET A 188 -4.82 2.23 -3.18
N ARG A 189 -5.63 3.30 -3.28
CA ARG A 189 -6.16 4.06 -2.14
C ARG A 189 -7.57 4.55 -2.41
N THR A 190 -8.35 4.68 -1.35
CA THR A 190 -9.65 5.38 -1.41
C THR A 190 -9.53 6.82 -0.94
N ASP A 191 -10.27 7.73 -1.58
CA ASP A 191 -10.50 9.07 -1.06
C ASP A 191 -11.61 9.06 0.02
N LYS A 192 -11.89 10.23 0.62
CA LYS A 192 -12.96 10.41 1.64
C LYS A 192 -14.36 10.04 1.15
N LYS A 193 -14.59 10.02 -0.17
CA LYS A 193 -15.87 9.67 -0.79
C LYS A 193 -15.93 8.20 -1.19
N GLY A 194 -14.88 7.42 -0.88
CA GLY A 194 -14.76 6.02 -1.23
C GLY A 194 -14.44 5.77 -2.72
N VAL A 195 -14.03 6.79 -3.48
CA VAL A 195 -13.52 6.58 -4.84
C VAL A 195 -12.17 5.88 -4.73
N LEU A 196 -12.04 4.74 -5.42
CA LEU A 196 -10.82 3.96 -5.45
C LEU A 196 -9.90 4.45 -6.57
N TYR A 197 -8.69 4.83 -6.22
CA TYR A 197 -7.61 5.22 -7.12
C TYR A 197 -6.68 4.03 -7.29
N VAL A 198 -6.39 3.64 -8.53
CA VAL A 198 -5.66 2.42 -8.86
C VAL A 198 -4.47 2.74 -9.74
N CYS A 199 -3.25 2.41 -9.30
CA CYS A 199 -2.04 2.52 -10.09
C CYS A 199 -2.02 1.44 -11.19
N ARG A 200 -1.87 1.87 -12.47
CA ARG A 200 -1.78 0.99 -13.63
C ARG A 200 -0.32 0.83 -14.04
N TYR A 201 0.35 -0.12 -13.40
CA TYR A 201 1.77 -0.41 -13.63
C TYR A 201 2.03 -0.85 -15.08
N GLY A 202 3.01 -0.24 -15.72
CA GLY A 202 3.34 -0.45 -17.13
C GLY A 202 2.55 0.43 -18.10
N LYS A 203 1.33 0.83 -17.76
CA LYS A 203 0.52 1.78 -18.55
C LYS A 203 0.91 3.24 -18.28
N GLY A 204 1.26 3.55 -17.04
CA GLY A 204 1.59 4.90 -16.61
C GLY A 204 0.35 5.77 -16.40
N THR A 205 -0.66 5.20 -15.77
CA THR A 205 -1.91 5.91 -15.49
C THR A 205 -2.42 5.62 -14.09
N LEU A 206 -3.29 6.51 -13.61
CA LEU A 206 -4.07 6.36 -12.40
C LEU A 206 -5.54 6.29 -12.78
N VAL A 207 -6.22 5.17 -12.49
CA VAL A 207 -7.64 4.99 -12.78
C VAL A 207 -8.47 5.24 -11.53
N LEU A 208 -9.55 5.98 -11.67
CA LEU A 208 -10.53 6.26 -10.62
C LEU A 208 -11.79 5.42 -10.84
N ILE A 209 -12.19 4.69 -9.81
CA ILE A 209 -13.37 3.82 -9.81
C ILE A 209 -14.31 4.26 -8.68
N SER A 210 -15.59 4.43 -8.99
CA SER A 210 -16.58 4.82 -7.98
C SER A 210 -16.79 3.73 -6.94
N PRO A 211 -17.37 4.03 -5.75
CA PRO A 211 -17.72 3.01 -4.74
C PRO A 211 -18.66 1.91 -5.25
N ARG A 212 -19.30 2.14 -6.41
CA ARG A 212 -20.19 1.17 -7.07
C ARG A 212 -19.50 0.34 -8.16
N GLY A 213 -18.15 0.40 -8.26
CA GLY A 213 -17.38 -0.32 -9.27
C GLY A 213 -17.51 0.24 -10.70
N LYS A 214 -17.86 1.52 -10.87
CA LYS A 214 -17.95 2.15 -12.19
C LYS A 214 -16.72 3.01 -12.46
N PHE A 215 -16.15 2.88 -13.66
CA PHE A 215 -15.10 3.77 -14.15
C PHE A 215 -15.55 5.24 -14.08
N ILE A 216 -14.67 6.11 -13.61
CA ILE A 216 -14.89 7.56 -13.56
C ILE A 216 -14.00 8.26 -14.58
N LYS A 217 -12.69 8.13 -14.43
CA LYS A 217 -11.67 8.72 -15.32
C LYS A 217 -10.34 8.01 -15.20
N GLU A 218 -9.48 8.23 -16.16
CA GLU A 218 -8.07 7.80 -16.17
C GLU A 218 -7.19 9.03 -16.33
N ILE A 219 -6.14 9.14 -15.49
CA ILE A 219 -5.19 10.24 -15.46
C ILE A 219 -3.84 9.72 -15.94
N ALA A 220 -3.29 10.34 -16.99
CA ALA A 220 -1.95 10.02 -17.47
C ALA A 220 -0.89 10.56 -16.51
N LEU A 221 0.15 9.78 -16.24
CA LEU A 221 1.28 10.10 -15.39
C LEU A 221 2.54 10.34 -16.23
N LYS A 222 3.52 11.02 -15.64
CA LYS A 222 4.82 11.28 -16.28
C LYS A 222 5.70 10.03 -16.38
N GLY A 223 5.50 9.05 -15.48
CA GLY A 223 6.17 7.76 -15.48
C GLY A 223 5.28 6.62 -15.96
N LYS A 224 5.89 5.51 -16.37
CA LYS A 224 5.16 4.33 -16.84
C LYS A 224 4.92 3.27 -15.75
N LYS A 225 5.59 3.41 -14.61
CA LYS A 225 5.52 2.44 -13.53
C LYS A 225 5.04 3.08 -12.22
N PRO A 226 3.76 3.57 -12.17
CA PRO A 226 3.19 4.00 -10.90
C PRO A 226 3.04 2.80 -9.98
N SER A 227 3.72 2.85 -8.83
CA SER A 227 3.72 1.73 -7.89
C SER A 227 2.61 1.90 -6.83
N ASN A 228 2.48 3.08 -6.21
CA ASN A 228 1.46 3.29 -5.20
C ASN A 228 1.11 4.78 -5.07
N LEU A 229 0.19 5.13 -4.18
CA LEU A 229 -0.23 6.52 -3.98
C LEU A 229 -0.61 6.82 -2.54
N THR A 230 -0.61 8.10 -2.20
CA THR A 230 -1.21 8.65 -0.97
C THR A 230 -1.83 10.00 -1.25
N PHE A 231 -2.62 10.54 -0.31
CA PHE A 231 -3.26 11.85 -0.46
C PHE A 231 -2.67 12.86 0.51
N SER A 232 -2.77 14.15 0.16
CA SER A 232 -2.63 15.23 1.14
C SER A 232 -3.75 15.17 2.18
N ASN A 233 -3.53 15.71 3.38
CA ASN A 233 -4.51 15.66 4.48
C ASN A 233 -5.85 16.31 4.14
N ASP A 234 -5.87 17.30 3.24
CA ASP A 234 -7.06 17.96 2.72
C ASP A 234 -7.69 17.24 1.51
N PHE A 235 -7.03 16.19 0.99
CA PHE A 235 -7.42 15.44 -0.21
C PHE A 235 -7.50 16.28 -1.50
N LYS A 236 -6.80 17.42 -1.56
CA LYS A 236 -6.69 18.21 -2.78
C LYS A 236 -5.55 17.76 -3.70
N ARG A 237 -4.61 16.98 -3.18
CA ARG A 237 -3.49 16.43 -3.93
C ARG A 237 -3.33 14.94 -3.71
N CYS A 238 -2.92 14.27 -4.77
CA CYS A 238 -2.49 12.88 -4.76
C CYS A 238 -0.99 12.83 -5.04
N PHE A 239 -0.26 12.02 -4.28
CA PHE A 239 1.16 11.78 -4.42
C PHE A 239 1.36 10.34 -4.92
N VAL A 240 1.88 10.18 -6.14
CA VAL A 240 2.05 8.88 -6.78
C VAL A 240 3.53 8.54 -6.88
N THR A 241 3.94 7.40 -6.36
CA THR A 241 5.30 6.89 -6.52
C THR A 241 5.49 6.30 -7.92
N LEU A 242 6.58 6.69 -8.58
CA LEU A 242 6.93 6.28 -9.94
C LEU A 242 8.25 5.50 -9.91
N ALA A 243 8.16 4.16 -9.99
CA ALA A 243 9.30 3.27 -9.89
C ALA A 243 10.34 3.47 -11.01
N ASP A 244 9.88 3.75 -12.24
CA ASP A 244 10.77 4.01 -13.37
C ASP A 244 11.49 5.37 -13.33
N ARG A 245 11.13 6.24 -12.37
CA ARG A 245 11.71 7.58 -12.23
C ARG A 245 12.38 7.83 -10.88
N GLY A 246 12.23 6.90 -9.92
CA GLY A 246 12.70 7.09 -8.54
C GLY A 246 12.15 8.39 -7.93
N ALA A 247 10.87 8.67 -8.13
CA ALA A 247 10.26 9.96 -7.84
C ALA A 247 8.81 9.86 -7.36
N ILE A 248 8.33 10.93 -6.74
CA ILE A 248 6.90 11.12 -6.40
C ILE A 248 6.33 12.17 -7.34
N GLU A 249 5.28 11.84 -8.07
CA GLU A 249 4.49 12.77 -8.86
C GLU A 249 3.35 13.36 -8.05
N VAL A 250 3.14 14.67 -8.14
CA VAL A 250 2.06 15.39 -7.48
C VAL A 250 0.95 15.67 -8.48
N ILE A 251 -0.26 15.32 -8.14
CA ILE A 251 -1.47 15.53 -8.96
C ILE A 251 -2.47 16.34 -8.15
N ASP A 252 -2.93 17.45 -8.69
CA ASP A 252 -4.07 18.20 -8.15
C ASP A 252 -5.39 17.50 -8.50
N LEU A 253 -6.32 17.38 -7.53
CA LEU A 253 -7.58 16.60 -7.60
C LEU A 253 -8.82 17.46 -7.78
#